data_aeabf078d1915d11c6196cc1acab5da2
#
_entry.id   aeabf078d1915d11c6196cc1acab5da2
#
_cell.length_a   1.000
_cell.length_b   1.000
_cell.length_c   1.000
_cell.angle_alpha   90.00
_cell.angle_beta   90.00
_cell.angle_gamma   90.00
#
_symmetry.space_group_name_H-M   'P 1'
#
loop_
_entity.id
_entity.type
_entity.pdbx_description
1 polymer ?
#
loop_
_entity_poly.entity_id
_entity_poly.type
_entity_poly.pdbx_seq_one_letter_code
_entity_poly.pdbx_strand_id
1 'polypeptide(L)'
;MSETNAGHPGAQDVLSGDHRSAHLLAENVHCVLGDRTVLRDVSLKVSRGERVGLIGENGRGKSTLLRAIAGELPLQRGQVVRAVAGQVGFLPQEPGFLAGATVDDVLARATAEFRDMTERMRAAEQLMSSGKDDLSEVLGEYGRLQDEFARRGGWELDARVGEVLDAFGLGALDRLRPTETLSGGERSRLALVELVLAEPAGLLLDEPTNHLDDRAVDWLVPWLAQYQGPCLIASHDRVLLDTAVTAIVDLDGPRGTTVRYGGGYRDYLDERAAAQARWWQQYRDWRQELAETRRRLDKAGRSGRTFGGMRDSDKLSYNLAGGAAQAAAARATRAARQQLGRLLDEEVRRPPQPLAFTAPESEGAEPPGGVLLRAEGLVVGDVVRGVDLELAPGSLHVITGPNGAGKSTLLSVLAGLRAPDAGTVVRGPGLRIGYLPQESDFFHERRGVLDTFAAHRAAYVDDAARELTRFGLFGIADFDVPVNRLSVGQLRRLELALLFSRRPNLLLLDEPGNHLSLALVEQLQEAVRRFTGPVVMVTHDRALREHHRESLLELAEGRLIRPV
;
A
#
# COMPACT_ATOMS: atom_id res chain seq x y z
N MET A 1 -42.20 -26.14 -9.83
CA MET A 1 -42.17 -24.99 -10.73
C MET A 1 -41.02 -24.12 -10.26
N SER A 2 -40.06 -24.02 -11.08
CA SER A 2 -38.67 -23.61 -10.88
C SER A 2 -38.52 -22.16 -10.38
N GLU A 3 -37.95 -22.01 -9.21
CA GLU A 3 -37.40 -20.71 -8.75
C GLU A 3 -35.98 -20.54 -9.29
N THR A 4 -35.84 -19.60 -10.19
CA THR A 4 -34.56 -19.10 -10.67
C THR A 4 -33.90 -18.23 -9.58
N ASN A 5 -32.98 -18.83 -8.87
CA ASN A 5 -32.08 -18.16 -7.94
C ASN A 5 -31.05 -17.36 -8.76
N ALA A 6 -31.21 -16.05 -8.84
CA ALA A 6 -30.22 -15.14 -9.41
C ALA A 6 -29.06 -14.99 -8.41
N GLY A 7 -28.16 -15.98 -8.43
CA GLY A 7 -26.90 -15.95 -7.68
C GLY A 7 -25.99 -14.84 -8.23
N HIS A 8 -25.47 -14.03 -7.33
CA HIS A 8 -24.42 -13.06 -7.61
C HIS A 8 -23.17 -13.76 -8.15
N PRO A 9 -22.54 -13.31 -9.26
CA PRO A 9 -21.25 -13.79 -9.71
C PRO A 9 -20.18 -13.09 -8.86
N GLY A 10 -19.62 -13.77 -7.87
CA GLY A 10 -18.66 -13.07 -7.04
C GLY A 10 -17.63 -13.90 -6.27
N ALA A 11 -17.81 -15.18 -6.10
CA ALA A 11 -16.86 -15.95 -5.31
C ALA A 11 -16.56 -17.37 -5.83
N GLN A 12 -17.33 -17.91 -6.77
CA GLN A 12 -17.17 -19.28 -7.23
C GLN A 12 -16.50 -19.45 -8.60
N ASP A 13 -16.40 -18.40 -9.42
CA ASP A 13 -15.80 -18.50 -10.77
C ASP A 13 -14.27 -18.39 -10.82
N VAL A 14 -13.58 -18.16 -9.70
CA VAL A 14 -12.12 -18.04 -9.68
C VAL A 14 -11.40 -19.40 -9.68
N LEU A 15 -12.09 -20.49 -9.40
CA LEU A 15 -11.47 -21.79 -9.11
C LEU A 15 -11.61 -22.86 -10.22
N SER A 16 -12.32 -22.61 -11.31
CA SER A 16 -12.52 -23.60 -12.38
C SER A 16 -11.63 -23.39 -13.61
N GLY A 17 -10.32 -23.21 -13.41
CA GLY A 17 -9.33 -23.12 -14.49
C GLY A 17 -8.28 -24.20 -14.39
N ASP A 18 -8.00 -24.84 -15.51
CA ASP A 18 -7.05 -25.92 -15.80
C ASP A 18 -5.89 -26.08 -14.79
N HIS A 19 -5.91 -27.14 -13.98
CA HIS A 19 -4.89 -27.47 -12.96
C HIS A 19 -3.49 -27.76 -13.51
N ARG A 20 -3.26 -27.65 -14.82
CA ARG A 20 -2.00 -27.97 -15.50
C ARG A 20 -1.08 -26.76 -15.75
N SER A 21 -1.52 -25.52 -15.49
CA SER A 21 -0.68 -24.33 -15.65
C SER A 21 0.01 -23.96 -14.34
N ALA A 22 1.26 -23.45 -14.43
CA ALA A 22 2.00 -22.96 -13.25
C ALA A 22 1.19 -21.88 -12.52
N HIS A 23 1.00 -22.05 -11.19
CA HIS A 23 0.24 -21.09 -10.38
C HIS A 23 0.61 -21.15 -8.90
N LEU A 24 0.33 -20.04 -8.22
CA LEU A 24 0.30 -19.92 -6.77
C LEU A 24 -1.16 -19.78 -6.35
N LEU A 25 -1.61 -20.59 -5.41
CA LEU A 25 -2.99 -20.62 -4.94
C LEU A 25 -3.00 -20.55 -3.40
N ALA A 26 -3.79 -19.64 -2.87
CA ALA A 26 -4.17 -19.57 -1.47
C ALA A 26 -5.69 -19.76 -1.40
N GLU A 27 -6.19 -20.70 -0.60
CA GLU A 27 -7.61 -20.99 -0.44
C GLU A 27 -8.01 -20.91 1.02
N ASN A 28 -8.98 -20.03 1.33
CA ASN A 28 -9.56 -19.86 2.66
C ASN A 28 -8.50 -19.71 3.76
N VAL A 29 -7.43 -18.98 3.45
CA VAL A 29 -6.29 -18.80 4.35
C VAL A 29 -6.72 -18.01 5.58
N HIS A 30 -6.54 -18.62 6.75
CA HIS A 30 -6.78 -18.02 8.04
C HIS A 30 -5.49 -18.03 8.85
N CYS A 31 -5.07 -16.87 9.34
CA CYS A 31 -3.82 -16.73 10.09
C CYS A 31 -4.03 -15.85 11.33
N VAL A 32 -3.55 -16.35 12.46
CA VAL A 32 -3.56 -15.67 13.76
C VAL A 32 -2.13 -15.48 14.21
N LEU A 33 -1.74 -14.25 14.54
CA LEU A 33 -0.43 -13.92 15.10
C LEU A 33 -0.63 -13.39 16.53
N GLY A 34 -0.11 -14.12 17.51
CA GLY A 34 -0.43 -13.88 18.92
C GLY A 34 -1.93 -14.00 19.16
N ASP A 35 -2.56 -12.96 19.73
CA ASP A 35 -4.00 -12.92 20.01
C ASP A 35 -4.82 -12.26 18.87
N ARG A 36 -4.18 -11.87 17.78
CA ARG A 36 -4.82 -11.11 16.70
C ARG A 36 -5.00 -11.97 15.45
N THR A 37 -6.25 -12.08 14.97
CA THR A 37 -6.52 -12.61 13.62
C THR A 37 -6.09 -11.59 12.58
N VAL A 38 -5.12 -11.96 11.74
CA VAL A 38 -4.54 -11.10 10.70
C VAL A 38 -5.17 -11.40 9.33
N LEU A 39 -5.36 -12.68 9.00
CA LEU A 39 -6.02 -13.10 7.76
C LEU A 39 -7.29 -13.89 8.09
N ARG A 40 -8.40 -13.58 7.39
CA ARG A 40 -9.68 -14.26 7.53
C ARG A 40 -10.18 -14.71 6.17
N ASP A 41 -10.13 -16.02 5.93
CA ASP A 41 -10.71 -16.67 4.75
C ASP A 41 -10.28 -16.01 3.42
N VAL A 42 -8.98 -15.65 3.32
CA VAL A 42 -8.41 -15.03 2.13
C VAL A 42 -8.18 -16.08 1.07
N SER A 43 -8.74 -15.86 -0.12
CA SER A 43 -8.55 -16.74 -1.29
C SER A 43 -8.07 -15.92 -2.47
N LEU A 44 -6.98 -16.37 -3.10
CA LEU A 44 -6.45 -15.78 -4.33
C LEU A 44 -5.71 -16.83 -5.16
N LYS A 45 -5.69 -16.62 -6.48
CA LYS A 45 -4.91 -17.40 -7.43
C LYS A 45 -4.09 -16.46 -8.30
N VAL A 46 -2.83 -16.81 -8.50
CA VAL A 46 -1.91 -16.12 -9.42
C VAL A 46 -1.40 -17.14 -10.40
N SER A 47 -1.75 -17.00 -11.67
CA SER A 47 -1.40 -17.92 -12.74
C SER A 47 -0.12 -17.47 -13.46
N ARG A 48 0.47 -18.34 -14.26
CA ARG A 48 1.61 -18.01 -15.10
C ARG A 48 1.32 -16.78 -15.98
N GLY A 49 2.27 -15.85 -16.05
CA GLY A 49 2.15 -14.57 -16.75
C GLY A 49 1.31 -13.53 -16.02
N GLU A 50 0.66 -13.89 -14.91
CA GLU A 50 -0.01 -12.91 -14.06
C GLU A 50 0.96 -12.30 -13.05
N ARG A 51 0.91 -11.00 -12.94
CA ARG A 51 1.59 -10.20 -11.90
C ARG A 51 0.51 -9.48 -11.11
N VAL A 52 0.27 -9.98 -9.90
CA VAL A 52 -0.82 -9.49 -9.05
C VAL A 52 -0.27 -8.54 -8.01
N GLY A 53 -0.73 -7.30 -8.03
CA GLY A 53 -0.47 -6.32 -6.97
C GLY A 53 -1.35 -6.59 -5.76
N LEU A 54 -0.77 -6.69 -4.58
CA LEU A 54 -1.47 -6.86 -3.31
C LEU A 54 -1.49 -5.53 -2.56
N ILE A 55 -2.66 -4.95 -2.41
CA ILE A 55 -2.86 -3.68 -1.72
C ILE A 55 -3.76 -3.84 -0.49
N GLY A 56 -3.74 -2.85 0.37
CA GLY A 56 -4.52 -2.80 1.60
C GLY A 56 -3.84 -1.92 2.63
N GLU A 57 -4.56 -1.54 3.68
CA GLU A 57 -3.98 -0.75 4.79
C GLU A 57 -2.85 -1.50 5.47
N ASN A 58 -1.94 -0.75 6.11
CA ASN A 58 -0.85 -1.37 6.87
C ASN A 58 -1.41 -2.17 8.05
N GLY A 59 -0.82 -3.37 8.27
CA GLY A 59 -1.30 -4.31 9.28
C GLY A 59 -2.49 -5.17 8.86
N ARG A 60 -2.93 -5.12 7.59
CA ARG A 60 -4.00 -5.98 7.03
C ARG A 60 -3.53 -7.35 6.58
N GLY A 61 -2.26 -7.64 6.76
CA GLY A 61 -1.73 -8.97 6.52
C GLY A 61 -1.12 -9.20 5.15
N LYS A 62 -0.73 -8.15 4.39
CA LYS A 62 -0.03 -8.30 3.10
C LYS A 62 1.22 -9.18 3.26
N SER A 63 2.16 -8.78 4.12
CA SER A 63 3.37 -9.53 4.42
C SER A 63 3.08 -10.91 5.01
N THR A 64 2.05 -11.02 5.85
CA THR A 64 1.61 -12.30 6.43
C THR A 64 1.14 -13.27 5.35
N LEU A 65 0.38 -12.78 4.36
CA LEU A 65 -0.10 -13.59 3.25
C LEU A 65 1.06 -14.05 2.35
N LEU A 66 1.99 -13.14 2.03
CA LEU A 66 3.19 -13.48 1.27
C LEU A 66 4.03 -14.55 1.97
N ARG A 67 4.29 -14.39 3.28
CA ARG A 67 5.02 -15.37 4.10
C ARG A 67 4.29 -16.71 4.22
N ALA A 68 2.96 -16.69 4.30
CA ALA A 68 2.15 -17.89 4.29
C ALA A 68 2.26 -18.62 2.94
N ILE A 69 2.21 -17.89 1.81
CA ILE A 69 2.38 -18.47 0.49
C ILE A 69 3.83 -18.94 0.29
N ALA A 70 4.83 -18.24 0.82
CA ALA A 70 6.23 -18.69 0.83
C ALA A 70 6.44 -19.97 1.64
N GLY A 71 5.56 -20.26 2.60
CA GLY A 71 5.66 -21.44 3.50
C GLY A 71 6.44 -21.15 4.77
N GLU A 72 6.71 -19.89 5.08
CA GLU A 72 7.40 -19.47 6.30
C GLU A 72 6.48 -19.37 7.53
N LEU A 73 5.16 -19.32 7.31
CA LEU A 73 4.17 -19.24 8.38
C LEU A 73 3.20 -20.43 8.32
N PRO A 74 2.96 -21.12 9.46
CA PRO A 74 1.93 -22.15 9.53
C PRO A 74 0.53 -21.51 9.46
N LEU A 75 -0.37 -22.16 8.73
CA LEU A 75 -1.78 -21.76 8.63
C LEU A 75 -2.60 -22.43 9.72
N GLN A 76 -3.55 -21.70 10.32
CA GLN A 76 -4.55 -22.29 11.22
C GLN A 76 -5.67 -22.98 10.43
N ARG A 77 -6.04 -22.42 9.25
CA ARG A 77 -7.01 -23.01 8.30
C ARG A 77 -6.66 -22.60 6.89
N GLY A 78 -7.21 -23.33 5.93
CA GLY A 78 -6.98 -23.13 4.51
C GLY A 78 -5.78 -23.89 3.99
N GLN A 79 -5.47 -23.69 2.74
CA GLN A 79 -4.34 -24.35 2.07
C GLN A 79 -3.62 -23.41 1.10
N VAL A 80 -2.35 -23.71 0.86
CA VAL A 80 -1.51 -23.05 -0.12
C VAL A 80 -0.95 -24.10 -1.08
N VAL A 81 -1.11 -23.87 -2.38
CA VAL A 81 -0.56 -24.70 -3.44
C VAL A 81 0.44 -23.87 -4.25
N ARG A 82 1.63 -24.41 -4.44
CA ARG A 82 2.72 -23.84 -5.25
C ARG A 82 2.99 -24.77 -6.43
N ALA A 83 2.15 -24.68 -7.44
CA ALA A 83 2.24 -25.50 -8.65
C ALA A 83 3.16 -24.81 -9.68
N VAL A 84 4.45 -24.74 -9.41
CA VAL A 84 5.48 -24.18 -10.29
C VAL A 84 6.58 -25.21 -10.52
N ALA A 85 7.19 -25.21 -11.71
CA ALA A 85 8.29 -26.12 -12.05
C ALA A 85 9.64 -25.51 -11.60
N GLY A 86 9.85 -25.42 -10.29
CA GLY A 86 11.06 -24.82 -9.71
C GLY A 86 10.77 -24.17 -8.36
N GLN A 87 11.70 -23.35 -7.90
CA GLN A 87 11.57 -22.65 -6.63
C GLN A 87 10.70 -21.39 -6.74
N VAL A 88 10.02 -21.05 -5.64
CA VAL A 88 9.36 -19.75 -5.46
C VAL A 88 10.33 -18.83 -4.74
N GLY A 89 10.71 -17.75 -5.40
CA GLY A 89 11.54 -16.71 -4.78
C GLY A 89 10.68 -15.81 -3.89
N PHE A 90 11.17 -15.51 -2.71
CA PHE A 90 10.51 -14.62 -1.77
C PHE A 90 11.45 -13.49 -1.34
N LEU A 91 11.03 -12.25 -1.54
CA LEU A 91 11.65 -11.08 -0.96
C LEU A 91 10.81 -10.60 0.23
N PRO A 92 11.24 -10.82 1.47
CA PRO A 92 10.59 -10.22 2.64
C PRO A 92 10.94 -8.73 2.78
N GLN A 93 10.16 -8.00 3.56
CA GLN A 93 10.40 -6.58 3.84
C GLN A 93 11.77 -6.33 4.48
N GLU A 94 12.21 -7.24 5.36
CA GLU A 94 13.55 -7.22 5.96
C GLU A 94 14.28 -8.53 5.59
N PRO A 95 15.10 -8.51 4.52
CA PRO A 95 15.85 -9.69 4.11
C PRO A 95 16.92 -10.08 5.12
N GLY A 96 16.99 -11.38 5.41
CA GLY A 96 18.06 -11.99 6.22
C GLY A 96 18.94 -12.90 5.37
N PHE A 97 20.24 -12.86 5.62
CA PHE A 97 21.20 -13.79 5.03
C PHE A 97 21.71 -14.78 6.09
N LEU A 98 22.34 -15.86 5.64
CA LEU A 98 23.00 -16.80 6.54
C LEU A 98 24.11 -16.11 7.34
N ALA A 99 24.25 -16.44 8.61
CA ALA A 99 25.30 -15.90 9.47
C ALA A 99 26.69 -16.17 8.87
N GLY A 100 27.53 -15.14 8.81
CA GLY A 100 28.86 -15.21 8.23
C GLY A 100 28.92 -15.24 6.70
N ALA A 101 27.78 -15.21 5.99
CA ALA A 101 27.81 -15.17 4.53
C ALA A 101 28.37 -13.86 4.00
N THR A 102 29.17 -13.95 2.94
CA THR A 102 29.68 -12.80 2.19
C THR A 102 28.74 -12.43 1.03
N VAL A 103 28.95 -11.28 0.42
CA VAL A 103 28.27 -10.89 -0.81
C VAL A 103 28.48 -11.93 -1.91
N ASP A 104 29.72 -12.46 -2.04
CA ASP A 104 30.03 -13.50 -3.04
C ASP A 104 29.29 -14.81 -2.79
N ASP A 105 29.08 -15.21 -1.52
CA ASP A 105 28.27 -16.38 -1.18
C ASP A 105 26.82 -16.22 -1.62
N VAL A 106 26.26 -15.03 -1.51
CA VAL A 106 24.90 -14.72 -1.98
C VAL A 106 24.81 -14.81 -3.49
N LEU A 107 25.76 -14.20 -4.21
CA LEU A 107 25.83 -14.28 -5.68
C LEU A 107 26.06 -15.71 -6.17
N ALA A 108 26.91 -16.48 -5.46
CA ALA A 108 27.18 -17.88 -5.74
C ALA A 108 25.91 -18.73 -5.62
N ARG A 109 25.08 -18.47 -4.61
CA ARG A 109 23.79 -19.15 -4.41
C ARG A 109 22.80 -18.79 -5.50
N ALA A 110 22.71 -17.49 -5.86
CA ALA A 110 21.84 -17.01 -6.93
C ALA A 110 22.17 -17.65 -8.29
N THR A 111 23.44 -17.95 -8.55
CA THR A 111 23.93 -18.53 -9.81
C THR A 111 24.26 -20.02 -9.72
N ALA A 112 23.80 -20.70 -8.66
CA ALA A 112 24.15 -22.10 -8.38
C ALA A 112 23.81 -23.06 -9.52
N GLU A 113 22.66 -22.87 -10.19
CA GLU A 113 22.26 -23.69 -11.34
C GLU A 113 23.23 -23.58 -12.52
N PHE A 114 23.74 -22.38 -12.81
CA PHE A 114 24.75 -22.18 -13.84
C PHE A 114 26.08 -22.81 -13.47
N ARG A 115 26.45 -22.75 -12.20
CA ARG A 115 27.67 -23.42 -11.69
C ARG A 115 27.55 -24.93 -11.81
N ASP A 116 26.41 -25.52 -11.43
CA ASP A 116 26.15 -26.96 -11.57
C ASP A 116 26.25 -27.38 -13.06
N MET A 117 25.60 -26.64 -13.97
CA MET A 117 25.72 -26.92 -15.41
C MET A 117 27.18 -26.86 -15.89
N THR A 118 27.94 -25.85 -15.44
CA THR A 118 29.37 -25.71 -15.79
C THR A 118 30.21 -26.88 -15.25
N GLU A 119 29.97 -27.33 -14.02
CA GLU A 119 30.66 -28.46 -13.43
C GLU A 119 30.32 -29.76 -14.16
N ARG A 120 29.05 -29.97 -14.52
CA ARG A 120 28.62 -31.14 -15.29
C ARG A 120 29.20 -31.15 -16.70
N MET A 121 29.28 -29.97 -17.38
CA MET A 121 29.95 -29.87 -18.68
C MET A 121 31.45 -30.21 -18.56
N ARG A 122 32.15 -29.69 -17.54
CA ARG A 122 33.56 -30.04 -17.28
C ARG A 122 33.77 -31.50 -16.99
N ALA A 123 32.86 -32.10 -16.21
CA ALA A 123 32.93 -33.55 -15.93
C ALA A 123 32.74 -34.38 -17.21
N ALA A 124 31.81 -33.99 -18.07
CA ALA A 124 31.61 -34.60 -19.38
C ALA A 124 32.85 -34.45 -20.28
N GLU A 125 33.50 -33.30 -20.33
CA GLU A 125 34.75 -33.05 -21.06
C GLU A 125 35.91 -33.95 -20.57
N GLN A 126 36.03 -34.13 -19.25
CA GLN A 126 37.02 -35.01 -18.67
C GLN A 126 36.75 -36.48 -19.04
N LEU A 127 35.49 -36.91 -19.05
CA LEU A 127 35.12 -38.28 -19.48
C LEU A 127 35.42 -38.47 -20.98
N MET A 128 35.14 -37.50 -21.81
CA MET A 128 35.47 -37.54 -23.25
C MET A 128 36.99 -37.64 -23.48
N SER A 129 37.79 -36.99 -22.64
CA SER A 129 39.25 -37.01 -22.73
C SER A 129 39.86 -38.32 -22.23
N SER A 130 39.11 -39.14 -21.48
CA SER A 130 39.62 -40.38 -20.86
C SER A 130 39.71 -41.59 -21.76
N GLY A 131 39.30 -41.46 -23.05
CA GLY A 131 39.49 -42.50 -24.08
C GLY A 131 38.61 -43.75 -23.94
N LYS A 132 37.42 -43.65 -23.36
CA LYS A 132 36.44 -44.75 -23.30
C LYS A 132 35.75 -44.98 -24.64
N ASP A 133 35.48 -46.26 -24.99
CA ASP A 133 34.99 -46.63 -26.31
C ASP A 133 33.54 -46.26 -26.62
N ASP A 134 32.71 -45.92 -25.62
CA ASP A 134 31.32 -45.44 -25.87
C ASP A 134 31.05 -44.11 -25.21
N LEU A 135 31.17 -43.06 -25.96
CA LEU A 135 30.96 -41.67 -25.56
C LEU A 135 29.64 -41.07 -26.02
N SER A 136 28.78 -41.83 -26.72
CA SER A 136 27.57 -41.31 -27.36
C SER A 136 26.60 -40.71 -26.35
N GLU A 137 26.44 -41.32 -25.18
CA GLU A 137 25.57 -40.80 -24.12
C GLU A 137 26.17 -39.54 -23.45
N VAL A 138 27.48 -39.52 -23.21
CA VAL A 138 28.19 -38.33 -22.65
C VAL A 138 28.13 -37.15 -23.61
N LEU A 139 28.34 -37.38 -24.91
CA LEU A 139 28.22 -36.35 -25.94
C LEU A 139 26.78 -35.78 -26.02
N GLY A 140 25.78 -36.66 -25.94
CA GLY A 140 24.37 -36.26 -25.91
C GLY A 140 23.99 -35.45 -24.69
N GLU A 141 24.56 -35.79 -23.50
CA GLU A 141 24.35 -34.99 -22.28
C GLU A 141 25.07 -33.64 -22.38
N TYR A 142 26.33 -33.62 -22.81
CA TYR A 142 27.11 -32.41 -23.00
C TYR A 142 26.42 -31.42 -23.94
N GLY A 143 25.96 -31.92 -25.10
CA GLY A 143 25.23 -31.08 -26.06
C GLY A 143 23.95 -30.47 -25.46
N ARG A 144 23.17 -31.26 -24.72
CA ARG A 144 21.97 -30.73 -24.03
C ARG A 144 22.29 -29.69 -23.00
N LEU A 145 23.34 -29.91 -22.19
CA LEU A 145 23.79 -28.95 -21.17
C LEU A 145 24.31 -27.67 -21.82
N GLN A 146 25.07 -27.76 -22.91
CA GLN A 146 25.59 -26.63 -23.66
C GLN A 146 24.46 -25.79 -24.26
N ASP A 147 23.48 -26.42 -24.89
CA ASP A 147 22.30 -25.75 -25.46
C ASP A 147 21.47 -25.04 -24.37
N GLU A 148 21.27 -25.71 -23.23
CA GLU A 148 20.55 -25.13 -22.09
C GLU A 148 21.30 -23.96 -21.49
N PHE A 149 22.62 -24.10 -21.29
CA PHE A 149 23.49 -23.05 -20.76
C PHE A 149 23.50 -21.81 -21.70
N ALA A 150 23.64 -22.03 -23.00
CA ALA A 150 23.59 -20.95 -23.99
C ALA A 150 22.20 -20.30 -24.06
N ARG A 151 21.13 -21.10 -24.06
CA ARG A 151 19.74 -20.59 -24.09
C ARG A 151 19.40 -19.72 -22.88
N ARG A 152 19.99 -20.03 -21.70
CA ARG A 152 19.80 -19.27 -20.46
C ARG A 152 20.80 -18.12 -20.31
N GLY A 153 21.65 -17.85 -21.29
CA GLY A 153 22.65 -16.77 -21.25
C GLY A 153 23.81 -17.05 -20.28
N GLY A 154 24.18 -18.31 -20.11
CA GLY A 154 25.26 -18.69 -19.19
C GLY A 154 26.64 -18.13 -19.57
N TRP A 155 26.89 -17.87 -20.86
CA TRP A 155 28.13 -17.27 -21.32
C TRP A 155 28.29 -15.80 -20.94
N GLU A 156 27.17 -15.09 -20.77
CA GLU A 156 27.10 -13.68 -20.38
C GLU A 156 26.87 -13.48 -18.87
N LEU A 157 26.90 -14.58 -18.09
CA LEU A 157 26.52 -14.56 -16.68
C LEU A 157 27.32 -13.53 -15.85
N ASP A 158 28.65 -13.49 -16.02
CA ASP A 158 29.51 -12.56 -15.27
C ASP A 158 29.19 -11.09 -15.61
N ALA A 159 28.98 -10.82 -16.90
CA ALA A 159 28.58 -9.47 -17.36
C ALA A 159 27.21 -9.09 -16.79
N ARG A 160 26.24 -10.00 -16.79
CA ARG A 160 24.91 -9.81 -16.24
C ARG A 160 24.95 -9.60 -14.72
N VAL A 161 25.76 -10.35 -13.97
CA VAL A 161 25.96 -10.11 -12.54
C VAL A 161 26.49 -8.70 -12.30
N GLY A 162 27.48 -8.25 -13.09
CA GLY A 162 28.00 -6.89 -13.03
C GLY A 162 26.93 -5.83 -13.32
N GLU A 163 26.19 -5.99 -14.41
CA GLU A 163 25.11 -5.09 -14.81
C GLU A 163 24.02 -4.95 -13.72
N VAL A 164 23.57 -6.07 -13.17
CA VAL A 164 22.54 -6.07 -12.11
C VAL A 164 23.08 -5.41 -10.84
N LEU A 165 24.30 -5.72 -10.42
CA LEU A 165 24.93 -5.05 -9.27
C LEU A 165 25.05 -3.53 -9.47
N ASP A 166 25.46 -3.09 -10.64
CA ASP A 166 25.55 -1.68 -10.98
C ASP A 166 24.19 -0.99 -11.01
N ALA A 167 23.17 -1.65 -11.56
CA ALA A 167 21.82 -1.12 -11.61
C ALA A 167 21.24 -0.89 -10.20
N PHE A 168 21.57 -1.77 -9.25
CA PHE A 168 21.15 -1.62 -7.85
C PHE A 168 22.17 -0.83 -6.97
N GLY A 169 23.16 -0.18 -7.57
CA GLY A 169 24.14 0.64 -6.86
C GLY A 169 25.05 -0.15 -5.92
N LEU A 170 25.31 -1.41 -6.25
CA LEU A 170 26.17 -2.34 -5.50
C LEU A 170 27.47 -2.71 -6.23
N GLY A 171 27.72 -2.13 -7.42
CA GLY A 171 28.88 -2.47 -8.27
C GLY A 171 30.24 -2.22 -7.62
N ALA A 172 30.33 -1.21 -6.73
CA ALA A 172 31.55 -0.89 -5.98
C ALA A 172 31.67 -1.68 -4.66
N LEU A 173 30.72 -2.56 -4.33
CA LEU A 173 30.71 -3.29 -3.08
C LEU A 173 31.77 -4.41 -3.10
N ASP A 174 32.59 -4.48 -2.04
CA ASP A 174 33.54 -5.59 -1.87
C ASP A 174 32.77 -6.91 -1.72
N ARG A 175 33.01 -7.84 -2.64
CA ARG A 175 32.34 -9.15 -2.68
C ARG A 175 32.66 -10.03 -1.48
N LEU A 176 33.81 -9.82 -0.82
CA LEU A 176 34.19 -10.55 0.39
C LEU A 176 33.62 -9.93 1.67
N ARG A 177 32.92 -8.80 1.55
CA ARG A 177 32.29 -8.12 2.69
C ARG A 177 31.19 -8.99 3.30
N PRO A 178 31.22 -9.23 4.64
CA PRO A 178 30.16 -9.97 5.32
C PRO A 178 28.80 -9.26 5.22
N THR A 179 27.73 -10.00 4.92
CA THR A 179 26.37 -9.44 4.76
C THR A 179 25.83 -8.80 6.03
N GLU A 180 26.31 -9.19 7.19
CA GLU A 180 25.95 -8.61 8.49
C GLU A 180 26.41 -7.16 8.65
N THR A 181 27.47 -6.77 7.93
CA THR A 181 28.03 -5.41 7.97
C THR A 181 27.36 -4.45 6.99
N LEU A 182 26.45 -4.98 6.16
CA LEU A 182 25.69 -4.17 5.20
C LEU A 182 24.61 -3.35 5.93
N SER A 183 24.36 -2.13 5.45
CA SER A 183 23.19 -1.35 5.86
C SER A 183 21.90 -2.07 5.48
N GLY A 184 20.77 -1.72 6.11
CA GLY A 184 19.45 -2.30 5.78
C GLY A 184 19.12 -2.15 4.29
N GLY A 185 19.40 -0.97 3.70
CA GLY A 185 19.18 -0.73 2.28
C GLY A 185 20.12 -1.54 1.36
N GLU A 186 21.40 -1.71 1.70
CA GLU A 186 22.31 -2.59 0.95
C GLU A 186 21.85 -4.04 1.01
N ARG A 187 21.36 -4.51 2.17
CA ARG A 187 20.81 -5.88 2.32
C ARG A 187 19.57 -6.09 1.45
N SER A 188 18.63 -5.14 1.46
CA SER A 188 17.42 -5.24 0.63
C SER A 188 17.75 -5.28 -0.86
N ARG A 189 18.68 -4.42 -1.31
CA ARG A 189 19.14 -4.41 -2.71
C ARG A 189 19.86 -5.70 -3.08
N LEU A 190 20.73 -6.22 -2.22
CA LEU A 190 21.43 -7.49 -2.46
C LEU A 190 20.47 -8.67 -2.56
N ALA A 191 19.41 -8.71 -1.74
CA ALA A 191 18.39 -9.76 -1.82
C ALA A 191 17.58 -9.67 -3.13
N LEU A 192 17.32 -8.45 -3.64
CA LEU A 192 16.74 -8.27 -4.96
C LEU A 192 17.67 -8.76 -6.07
N VAL A 193 18.96 -8.42 -6.00
CA VAL A 193 19.97 -8.93 -6.95
C VAL A 193 20.00 -10.44 -6.95
N GLU A 194 20.04 -11.08 -5.77
CA GLU A 194 19.96 -12.54 -5.64
C GLU A 194 18.74 -13.11 -6.37
N LEU A 195 17.58 -12.50 -6.14
CA LEU A 195 16.31 -12.97 -6.67
C LEU A 195 16.21 -12.80 -8.19
N VAL A 196 16.71 -11.67 -8.71
CA VAL A 196 16.77 -11.39 -10.14
C VAL A 196 17.71 -12.36 -10.87
N LEU A 197 18.88 -12.66 -10.28
CA LEU A 197 19.87 -13.56 -10.87
C LEU A 197 19.43 -15.02 -10.79
N ALA A 198 18.69 -15.42 -9.77
CA ALA A 198 18.19 -16.77 -9.60
C ALA A 198 17.03 -17.13 -10.54
N GLU A 199 16.31 -16.14 -11.10
CA GLU A 199 15.16 -16.33 -12.01
C GLU A 199 14.17 -17.42 -11.53
N PRO A 200 13.61 -17.31 -10.31
CA PRO A 200 12.75 -18.35 -9.77
C PRO A 200 11.50 -18.57 -10.61
N ALA A 201 10.88 -19.75 -10.49
CA ALA A 201 9.69 -20.11 -11.26
C ALA A 201 8.40 -19.40 -10.81
N GLY A 202 8.40 -18.77 -9.65
CA GLY A 202 7.35 -17.90 -9.13
C GLY A 202 7.95 -16.85 -8.20
N LEU A 203 7.33 -15.68 -8.07
CA LEU A 203 7.83 -14.54 -7.29
C LEU A 203 6.83 -14.08 -6.24
N LEU A 204 7.32 -13.83 -5.05
CA LEU A 204 6.63 -13.18 -3.95
C LEU A 204 7.46 -11.99 -3.48
N LEU A 205 6.95 -10.77 -3.62
CA LEU A 205 7.72 -9.56 -3.33
C LEU A 205 6.97 -8.69 -2.30
N ASP A 206 7.63 -8.37 -1.20
CA ASP A 206 7.10 -7.49 -0.15
C ASP A 206 7.81 -6.14 -0.17
N GLU A 207 7.12 -5.12 -0.69
CA GLU A 207 7.62 -3.74 -0.87
C GLU A 207 8.98 -3.67 -1.60
N PRO A 208 9.08 -4.23 -2.84
CA PRO A 208 10.37 -4.37 -3.53
C PRO A 208 11.02 -3.04 -3.93
N THR A 209 10.27 -1.94 -3.98
CA THR A 209 10.80 -0.59 -4.31
C THR A 209 11.33 0.17 -3.11
N ASN A 210 11.11 -0.33 -1.88
CA ASN A 210 11.67 0.31 -0.70
C ASN A 210 13.20 0.28 -0.73
N HIS A 211 13.82 1.39 -0.35
CA HIS A 211 15.28 1.57 -0.34
C HIS A 211 15.96 1.54 -1.71
N LEU A 212 15.19 1.56 -2.82
CA LEU A 212 15.72 1.72 -4.16
C LEU A 212 15.77 3.21 -4.54
N ASP A 213 16.81 3.56 -5.27
CA ASP A 213 16.86 4.83 -5.99
C ASP A 213 16.14 4.71 -7.36
N ASP A 214 16.03 5.81 -8.07
CA ASP A 214 15.32 5.86 -9.34
C ASP A 214 15.91 4.92 -10.38
N ARG A 215 17.23 4.83 -10.45
CA ARG A 215 17.94 3.97 -11.40
C ARG A 215 17.60 2.50 -11.16
N ALA A 216 17.61 2.07 -9.91
CA ALA A 216 17.25 0.69 -9.55
C ALA A 216 15.77 0.38 -9.86
N VAL A 217 14.86 1.32 -9.59
CA VAL A 217 13.43 1.14 -9.93
C VAL A 217 13.21 1.15 -11.44
N ASP A 218 13.91 2.02 -12.21
CA ASP A 218 13.85 2.04 -13.68
C ASP A 218 14.33 0.75 -14.32
N TRP A 219 15.21 0.04 -13.65
CA TRP A 219 15.65 -1.29 -14.08
C TRP A 219 14.65 -2.38 -13.66
N LEU A 220 14.17 -2.35 -12.39
CA LEU A 220 13.32 -3.39 -11.80
C LEU A 220 11.93 -3.46 -12.44
N VAL A 221 11.27 -2.30 -12.66
CA VAL A 221 9.89 -2.27 -13.16
C VAL A 221 9.73 -2.89 -14.54
N PRO A 222 10.57 -2.59 -15.56
CA PRO A 222 10.54 -3.27 -16.86
C PRO A 222 10.86 -4.77 -16.75
N TRP A 223 11.79 -5.16 -15.89
CA TRP A 223 12.11 -6.55 -15.65
C TRP A 223 10.91 -7.33 -15.09
N LEU A 224 10.23 -6.78 -14.08
CA LEU A 224 9.00 -7.35 -13.53
C LEU A 224 7.89 -7.41 -14.59
N ALA A 225 7.73 -6.38 -15.41
CA ALA A 225 6.71 -6.34 -16.45
C ALA A 225 6.87 -7.46 -17.49
N GLN A 226 8.09 -7.95 -17.69
CA GLN A 226 8.43 -9.04 -18.62
C GLN A 226 8.44 -10.42 -17.95
N TYR A 227 8.36 -10.49 -16.62
CA TYR A 227 8.41 -11.75 -15.90
C TYR A 227 7.22 -12.67 -16.25
N GLN A 228 7.51 -13.92 -16.61
CA GLN A 228 6.53 -14.87 -17.13
C GLN A 228 5.98 -15.87 -16.10
N GLY A 229 6.61 -15.98 -14.93
CA GLY A 229 6.09 -16.79 -13.83
C GLY A 229 4.91 -16.12 -13.13
N PRO A 230 4.17 -16.85 -12.26
CA PRO A 230 3.22 -16.23 -11.36
C PRO A 230 3.94 -15.30 -10.38
N CYS A 231 3.49 -14.05 -10.25
CA CYS A 231 4.12 -13.04 -9.42
C CYS A 231 3.08 -12.34 -8.53
N LEU A 232 3.34 -12.30 -7.22
CA LEU A 232 2.52 -11.58 -6.25
C LEU A 232 3.38 -10.51 -5.57
N ILE A 233 2.95 -9.25 -5.67
CA ILE A 233 3.71 -8.07 -5.26
C ILE A 233 2.90 -7.26 -4.26
N ALA A 234 3.29 -7.18 -3.00
CA ALA A 234 2.77 -6.17 -2.10
C ALA A 234 3.57 -4.88 -2.31
N SER A 235 2.89 -3.80 -2.68
CA SER A 235 3.56 -2.51 -2.87
C SER A 235 2.61 -1.33 -2.68
N HIS A 236 3.20 -0.21 -2.33
CA HIS A 236 2.57 1.12 -2.31
C HIS A 236 3.10 2.02 -3.45
N ASP A 237 3.98 1.51 -4.31
CA ASP A 237 4.50 2.24 -5.47
C ASP A 237 3.49 2.20 -6.62
N ARG A 238 2.91 3.38 -6.93
CA ARG A 238 1.88 3.53 -7.96
C ARG A 238 2.39 3.25 -9.36
N VAL A 239 3.64 3.63 -9.64
CA VAL A 239 4.25 3.42 -10.96
C VAL A 239 4.46 1.94 -11.20
N LEU A 240 4.98 1.22 -10.21
CA LEU A 240 5.11 -0.23 -10.27
C LEU A 240 3.73 -0.90 -10.43
N LEU A 241 2.74 -0.52 -9.62
CA LEU A 241 1.39 -1.07 -9.68
C LEU A 241 0.64 -0.74 -10.98
N ASP A 242 0.99 0.36 -11.65
CA ASP A 242 0.36 0.75 -12.91
C ASP A 242 1.05 0.11 -14.12
N THR A 243 2.38 -0.10 -14.04
CA THR A 243 3.21 -0.52 -15.18
C THR A 243 3.45 -2.03 -15.19
N ALA A 244 3.74 -2.64 -14.04
CA ALA A 244 4.20 -4.02 -13.98
C ALA A 244 3.09 -5.03 -13.68
N VAL A 245 1.97 -4.63 -13.02
CA VAL A 245 0.94 -5.59 -12.63
C VAL A 245 -0.14 -5.78 -13.70
N THR A 246 -0.78 -6.94 -13.68
CA THR A 246 -1.89 -7.30 -14.58
C THR A 246 -3.25 -7.33 -13.88
N ALA A 247 -3.23 -7.40 -12.56
CA ALA A 247 -4.41 -7.34 -11.70
C ALA A 247 -4.02 -6.88 -10.31
N ILE A 248 -4.97 -6.31 -9.58
CA ILE A 248 -4.80 -5.88 -8.18
C ILE A 248 -5.75 -6.65 -7.28
N VAL A 249 -5.25 -7.11 -6.15
CA VAL A 249 -6.04 -7.71 -5.06
C VAL A 249 -6.03 -6.76 -3.87
N ASP A 250 -7.22 -6.25 -3.52
CA ASP A 250 -7.44 -5.39 -2.36
C ASP A 250 -7.91 -6.24 -1.17
N LEU A 251 -7.10 -6.28 -0.10
CA LEU A 251 -7.43 -6.96 1.15
C LEU A 251 -8.47 -6.19 1.98
N ASP A 252 -8.70 -4.92 1.67
CA ASP A 252 -9.66 -4.02 2.32
C ASP A 252 -10.82 -3.66 1.40
N GLY A 253 -11.20 -4.56 0.54
CA GLY A 253 -12.29 -4.34 -0.40
C GLY A 253 -13.61 -3.96 0.29
N PRO A 254 -14.60 -3.52 -0.47
CA PRO A 254 -15.91 -3.18 0.05
C PRO A 254 -16.46 -4.29 0.94
N ARG A 255 -16.96 -3.93 2.13
CA ARG A 255 -17.48 -4.86 3.17
C ARG A 255 -16.41 -5.69 3.89
N GLY A 256 -15.10 -5.33 3.79
CA GLY A 256 -14.01 -6.06 4.45
C GLY A 256 -13.72 -7.44 3.83
N THR A 257 -14.03 -7.60 2.56
CA THR A 257 -13.75 -8.80 1.77
C THR A 257 -12.56 -8.56 0.84
N THR A 258 -11.82 -9.61 0.54
CA THR A 258 -10.79 -9.57 -0.51
C THR A 258 -11.46 -9.45 -1.88
N VAL A 259 -11.06 -8.44 -2.66
CA VAL A 259 -11.61 -8.21 -4.01
C VAL A 259 -10.47 -8.12 -5.01
N ARG A 260 -10.65 -8.79 -6.16
CA ARG A 260 -9.72 -8.73 -7.28
C ARG A 260 -10.24 -7.78 -8.36
N TYR A 261 -9.38 -6.91 -8.85
CA TYR A 261 -9.60 -5.96 -9.93
C TYR A 261 -8.65 -6.28 -11.08
N GLY A 262 -9.11 -6.19 -12.32
CA GLY A 262 -8.26 -6.32 -13.51
C GLY A 262 -7.53 -5.02 -13.83
N GLY A 263 -6.35 -5.12 -14.46
CA GLY A 263 -5.57 -3.96 -14.87
C GLY A 263 -4.63 -3.41 -13.79
N GLY A 264 -4.15 -2.18 -14.02
CA GLY A 264 -3.21 -1.47 -13.16
C GLY A 264 -3.87 -0.68 -12.03
N TYR A 265 -3.07 0.21 -11.42
CA TYR A 265 -3.53 1.00 -10.27
C TYR A 265 -4.63 2.00 -10.64
N ARG A 266 -4.58 2.58 -11.83
CA ARG A 266 -5.62 3.52 -12.31
C ARG A 266 -6.95 2.80 -12.52
N ASP A 267 -6.93 1.64 -13.17
CA ASP A 267 -8.15 0.83 -13.40
C ASP A 267 -8.78 0.43 -12.06
N TYR A 268 -7.96 0.05 -11.08
CA TYR A 268 -8.40 -0.25 -9.72
C TYR A 268 -9.12 0.94 -9.07
N LEU A 269 -8.56 2.15 -9.16
CA LEU A 269 -9.17 3.35 -8.57
C LEU A 269 -10.54 3.64 -9.17
N ASP A 270 -10.65 3.56 -10.49
CA ASP A 270 -11.91 3.82 -11.23
C ASP A 270 -12.97 2.79 -10.86
N GLU A 271 -12.61 1.51 -10.83
CA GLU A 271 -13.54 0.43 -10.50
C GLU A 271 -13.96 0.47 -9.03
N ARG A 272 -13.03 0.77 -8.11
CA ARG A 272 -13.32 0.97 -6.68
C ARG A 272 -14.27 2.15 -6.46
N ALA A 273 -14.04 3.27 -7.12
CA ALA A 273 -14.91 4.45 -7.04
C ALA A 273 -16.32 4.12 -7.56
N ALA A 274 -16.41 3.42 -8.70
CA ALA A 274 -17.68 2.97 -9.25
C ALA A 274 -18.41 1.99 -8.32
N ALA A 275 -17.70 1.04 -7.72
CA ALA A 275 -18.27 0.10 -6.75
C ALA A 275 -18.80 0.81 -5.50
N GLN A 276 -18.07 1.79 -4.98
CA GLN A 276 -18.48 2.61 -3.85
C GLN A 276 -19.71 3.46 -4.18
N ALA A 277 -19.75 4.06 -5.38
CA ALA A 277 -20.91 4.83 -5.83
C ALA A 277 -22.16 3.95 -5.94
N ARG A 278 -22.04 2.72 -6.51
CA ARG A 278 -23.13 1.73 -6.56
C ARG A 278 -23.62 1.36 -5.16
N TRP A 279 -22.72 1.12 -4.20
CA TRP A 279 -23.09 0.80 -2.82
C TRP A 279 -23.84 1.96 -2.14
N TRP A 280 -23.39 3.22 -2.34
CA TRP A 280 -24.09 4.40 -1.85
C TRP A 280 -25.49 4.54 -2.48
N GLN A 281 -25.63 4.22 -3.76
CA GLN A 281 -26.94 4.23 -4.42
C GLN A 281 -27.88 3.16 -3.81
N GLN A 282 -27.40 1.91 -3.70
CA GLN A 282 -28.17 0.82 -3.06
C GLN A 282 -28.62 1.18 -1.64
N TYR A 283 -27.76 1.80 -0.85
CA TYR A 283 -28.08 2.24 0.51
C TYR A 283 -29.17 3.34 0.51
N ARG A 284 -29.08 4.31 -0.40
CA ARG A 284 -30.08 5.38 -0.52
C ARG A 284 -31.44 4.81 -0.93
N ASP A 285 -31.47 3.92 -1.91
CA ASP A 285 -32.68 3.31 -2.42
C ASP A 285 -33.36 2.46 -1.33
N TRP A 286 -32.59 1.60 -0.65
CA TRP A 286 -33.07 0.83 0.50
C TRP A 286 -33.62 1.71 1.62
N ARG A 287 -32.92 2.79 1.97
CA ARG A 287 -33.34 3.72 3.00
C ARG A 287 -34.64 4.45 2.63
N GLN A 288 -34.79 4.83 1.38
CA GLN A 288 -35.99 5.46 0.86
C GLN A 288 -37.17 4.48 0.91
N GLU A 289 -37.01 3.27 0.41
CA GLU A 289 -38.03 2.23 0.43
C GLU A 289 -38.48 1.87 1.86
N LEU A 290 -37.51 1.76 2.77
CA LEU A 290 -37.76 1.56 4.19
C LEU A 290 -38.63 2.68 4.80
N ALA A 291 -38.28 3.94 4.50
CA ALA A 291 -39.03 5.11 4.96
C ALA A 291 -40.47 5.17 4.39
N GLU A 292 -40.63 4.86 3.10
CA GLU A 292 -41.91 4.82 2.43
C GLU A 292 -42.79 3.70 3.00
N THR A 293 -42.26 2.50 3.21
CA THR A 293 -42.98 1.35 3.77
C THR A 293 -43.42 1.65 5.20
N ARG A 294 -42.60 2.27 6.02
CA ARG A 294 -42.95 2.74 7.37
C ARG A 294 -44.09 3.78 7.31
N ARG A 295 -44.02 4.77 6.42
CA ARG A 295 -45.12 5.76 6.25
C ARG A 295 -46.41 5.12 5.80
N ARG A 296 -46.37 4.10 4.91
CA ARG A 296 -47.56 3.34 4.48
C ARG A 296 -48.19 2.61 5.66
N LEU A 297 -47.40 2.00 6.53
CA LEU A 297 -47.88 1.34 7.75
C LEU A 297 -48.52 2.32 8.74
N ASP A 298 -47.92 3.46 8.99
CA ASP A 298 -48.44 4.52 9.87
C ASP A 298 -49.77 5.08 9.33
N LYS A 299 -49.85 5.31 8.02
CA LYS A 299 -51.09 5.78 7.38
C LYS A 299 -52.20 4.75 7.46
N ALA A 300 -51.91 3.47 7.23
CA ALA A 300 -52.89 2.39 7.36
C ALA A 300 -53.37 2.21 8.81
N GLY A 301 -52.46 2.39 9.80
CA GLY A 301 -52.82 2.36 11.22
C GLY A 301 -53.74 3.52 11.66
N ARG A 302 -53.58 4.70 11.06
CA ARG A 302 -54.45 5.87 11.34
C ARG A 302 -55.81 5.77 10.66
N SER A 303 -55.90 5.26 9.44
CA SER A 303 -57.14 5.10 8.69
C SER A 303 -58.09 4.08 9.35
N GLY A 304 -57.57 3.13 10.11
CA GLY A 304 -58.39 2.16 10.90
C GLY A 304 -59.07 2.76 12.14
N ARG A 305 -58.71 3.97 12.56
CA ARG A 305 -59.25 4.66 13.75
C ARG A 305 -60.31 5.72 13.47
N THR A 306 -60.60 6.04 12.22
CA THR A 306 -61.43 7.21 11.87
C THR A 306 -62.82 6.80 11.34
N PHE A 307 -63.39 5.67 11.73
CA PHE A 307 -64.79 5.33 11.44
C PHE A 307 -65.61 5.39 12.73
N GLY A 308 -65.92 6.59 13.15
CA GLY A 308 -66.83 6.86 14.23
C GLY A 308 -67.86 7.89 13.81
N GLY A 309 -69.12 7.46 13.62
CA GLY A 309 -70.30 8.28 13.68
C GLY A 309 -70.82 8.92 12.38
N MET A 310 -71.73 8.25 11.70
CA MET A 310 -72.64 8.93 10.80
C MET A 310 -74.09 8.36 10.88
N ARG A 311 -75.06 9.25 10.72
CA ARG A 311 -76.50 9.01 10.93
C ARG A 311 -77.15 8.08 9.90
N ASP A 312 -78.12 7.37 10.35
CA ASP A 312 -79.04 6.36 9.80
C ASP A 312 -79.66 6.81 8.45
N SER A 313 -79.38 6.12 7.31
CA SER A 313 -80.38 5.77 6.30
C SER A 313 -79.92 4.84 5.15
N ASP A 314 -78.67 4.31 5.14
CA ASP A 314 -78.31 3.36 4.08
C ASP A 314 -77.31 2.31 4.61
N LYS A 315 -77.76 1.53 5.57
CA LYS A 315 -76.90 0.58 6.32
C LYS A 315 -76.37 -0.58 5.49
N LEU A 316 -76.95 -0.98 4.38
CA LEU A 316 -76.54 -2.18 3.65
C LEU A 316 -75.44 -1.87 2.64
N SER A 317 -75.58 -0.81 1.88
CA SER A 317 -74.54 -0.37 0.92
C SER A 317 -73.31 0.18 1.65
N TYR A 318 -73.53 0.88 2.77
CA TYR A 318 -72.46 1.39 3.63
C TYR A 318 -71.64 0.28 4.30
N ASN A 319 -72.31 -0.79 4.81
CA ASN A 319 -71.63 -1.93 5.41
C ASN A 319 -70.83 -2.76 4.39
N LEU A 320 -71.34 -2.93 3.16
CA LEU A 320 -70.62 -3.62 2.08
C LEU A 320 -69.38 -2.81 1.59
N ALA A 321 -69.50 -1.51 1.40
CA ALA A 321 -68.42 -0.65 1.02
C ALA A 321 -67.37 -0.49 2.15
N GLY A 322 -67.82 -0.38 3.41
CA GLY A 322 -66.97 -0.35 4.60
C GLY A 322 -66.18 -1.64 4.81
N GLY A 323 -66.83 -2.80 4.63
CA GLY A 323 -66.19 -4.12 4.73
C GLY A 323 -65.13 -4.36 3.64
N ALA A 324 -65.42 -3.94 2.40
CA ALA A 324 -64.44 -4.01 1.30
C ALA A 324 -63.23 -3.09 1.54
N ALA A 325 -63.47 -1.85 2.02
CA ALA A 325 -62.44 -0.91 2.36
C ALA A 325 -61.54 -1.40 3.55
N GLN A 326 -62.17 -1.98 4.60
CA GLN A 326 -61.46 -2.59 5.72
C GLN A 326 -60.64 -3.82 5.29
N ALA A 327 -61.17 -4.66 4.43
CA ALA A 327 -60.45 -5.83 3.89
C ALA A 327 -59.29 -5.39 2.98
N ALA A 328 -59.44 -4.31 2.20
CA ALA A 328 -58.37 -3.75 1.40
C ALA A 328 -57.26 -3.12 2.27
N ALA A 329 -57.63 -2.36 3.31
CA ALA A 329 -56.68 -1.78 4.27
C ALA A 329 -55.92 -2.86 5.05
N ALA A 330 -56.59 -3.96 5.48
CA ALA A 330 -55.95 -5.08 6.15
C ALA A 330 -55.00 -5.86 5.25
N ARG A 331 -55.32 -6.01 3.95
CA ARG A 331 -54.43 -6.59 2.95
C ARG A 331 -53.20 -5.71 2.72
N ALA A 332 -53.39 -4.39 2.54
CA ALA A 332 -52.31 -3.42 2.37
C ALA A 332 -51.36 -3.38 3.58
N THR A 333 -51.92 -3.43 4.80
CA THR A 333 -51.13 -3.49 6.04
C THR A 333 -50.32 -4.78 6.15
N ARG A 334 -50.89 -5.93 5.78
CA ARG A 334 -50.14 -7.20 5.77
C ARG A 334 -49.02 -7.18 4.74
N ALA A 335 -49.29 -6.72 3.52
CA ALA A 335 -48.26 -6.59 2.47
C ALA A 335 -47.13 -5.63 2.89
N ALA A 336 -47.48 -4.48 3.48
CA ALA A 336 -46.49 -3.53 3.96
C ALA A 336 -45.63 -4.08 5.14
N ARG A 337 -46.24 -4.87 6.05
CA ARG A 337 -45.48 -5.57 7.12
C ARG A 337 -44.56 -6.63 6.56
N GLN A 338 -44.99 -7.40 5.57
CA GLN A 338 -44.17 -8.40 4.92
C GLN A 338 -43.00 -7.74 4.17
N GLN A 339 -43.26 -6.62 3.47
CA GLN A 339 -42.21 -5.83 2.81
C GLN A 339 -41.21 -5.24 3.81
N LEU A 340 -41.70 -4.72 4.95
CA LEU A 340 -40.83 -4.22 6.01
C LEU A 340 -39.95 -5.34 6.58
N GLY A 341 -40.51 -6.55 6.80
CA GLY A 341 -39.73 -7.71 7.24
C GLY A 341 -38.58 -8.01 6.26
N ARG A 342 -38.88 -8.11 4.95
CA ARG A 342 -37.84 -8.35 3.92
C ARG A 342 -36.76 -7.27 3.92
N LEU A 343 -37.16 -5.99 3.98
CA LEU A 343 -36.21 -4.87 4.01
C LEU A 343 -35.30 -4.88 5.25
N LEU A 344 -35.79 -5.40 6.39
CA LEU A 344 -35.00 -5.54 7.61
C LEU A 344 -34.09 -6.77 7.56
N ASP A 345 -34.56 -7.86 6.93
CA ASP A 345 -33.76 -9.08 6.72
C ASP A 345 -32.64 -8.83 5.69
N GLU A 346 -32.90 -8.00 4.67
CA GLU A 346 -31.96 -7.61 3.60
C GLU A 346 -31.36 -6.23 3.86
N GLU A 347 -30.98 -5.93 5.10
CA GLU A 347 -30.43 -4.63 5.47
C GLU A 347 -29.17 -4.29 4.66
N VAL A 348 -29.23 -3.21 3.90
CA VAL A 348 -28.05 -2.64 3.24
C VAL A 348 -27.26 -1.81 4.26
N ARG A 349 -26.12 -2.32 4.68
CA ARG A 349 -25.23 -1.59 5.59
C ARG A 349 -24.81 -0.26 4.97
N ARG A 350 -24.76 0.77 5.80
CA ARG A 350 -24.24 2.08 5.37
C ARG A 350 -22.79 1.91 4.88
N PRO A 351 -22.46 2.37 3.65
CA PRO A 351 -21.07 2.41 3.21
C PRO A 351 -20.22 3.17 4.22
N PRO A 352 -19.05 2.64 4.62
CA PRO A 352 -18.13 3.38 5.47
C PRO A 352 -17.75 4.67 4.75
N GLN A 353 -17.76 5.78 5.47
CA GLN A 353 -17.12 6.98 4.98
C GLN A 353 -15.62 6.75 5.12
N PRO A 354 -14.83 6.80 4.04
CA PRO A 354 -13.40 6.75 4.18
C PRO A 354 -12.96 7.89 5.10
N LEU A 355 -12.00 7.59 5.98
CA LEU A 355 -11.34 8.64 6.75
C LEU A 355 -10.74 9.61 5.73
N ALA A 356 -11.29 10.83 5.65
CA ALA A 356 -10.84 11.85 4.73
C ALA A 356 -10.00 12.84 5.52
N PHE A 357 -8.70 12.86 5.24
CA PHE A 357 -7.83 13.85 5.85
C PHE A 357 -8.23 15.25 5.39
N THR A 358 -8.55 16.09 6.36
CA THR A 358 -8.86 17.50 6.14
C THR A 358 -7.81 18.33 6.84
N ALA A 359 -6.85 18.86 6.09
CA ALA A 359 -5.92 19.84 6.63
C ALA A 359 -6.72 21.08 7.07
N PRO A 360 -6.41 21.67 8.24
CA PRO A 360 -7.03 22.94 8.62
C PRO A 360 -6.68 23.97 7.56
N GLU A 361 -7.70 24.67 7.08
CA GLU A 361 -7.50 25.86 6.26
C GLU A 361 -6.65 26.84 7.08
N SER A 362 -5.73 27.52 6.41
CA SER A 362 -4.91 28.57 7.05
C SER A 362 -5.82 29.77 7.36
N GLU A 363 -6.74 29.60 8.35
CA GLU A 363 -7.64 30.67 8.74
C GLU A 363 -6.82 31.84 9.30
N GLY A 364 -6.79 32.94 8.57
CA GLY A 364 -6.65 34.29 9.08
C GLY A 364 -5.24 34.82 9.37
N ALA A 365 -4.19 34.20 8.91
CA ALA A 365 -2.92 34.90 8.81
C ALA A 365 -2.57 35.02 7.32
N GLU A 366 -2.78 36.21 6.76
CA GLU A 366 -2.01 36.56 5.57
C GLU A 366 -0.55 36.20 5.86
N PRO A 367 0.09 35.39 5.00
CA PRO A 367 1.50 35.10 5.21
C PRO A 367 2.23 36.44 5.28
N PRO A 368 3.04 36.71 6.31
CA PRO A 368 3.79 37.95 6.39
C PRO A 368 4.51 38.11 5.06
N GLY A 369 4.27 39.23 4.37
CA GLY A 369 4.87 39.49 3.07
C GLY A 369 6.40 39.42 3.21
N GLY A 370 7.04 38.55 2.42
CA GLY A 370 8.47 38.36 2.43
C GLY A 370 8.91 36.93 2.64
N VAL A 371 10.21 36.72 2.70
CA VAL A 371 10.84 35.41 2.90
C VAL A 371 10.62 34.94 4.33
N LEU A 372 10.03 33.76 4.51
CA LEU A 372 9.79 33.17 5.83
C LEU A 372 11.02 32.48 6.41
N LEU A 373 11.87 31.93 5.57
CA LEU A 373 13.13 31.32 5.96
C LEU A 373 14.14 31.47 4.84
N ARG A 374 15.37 31.88 5.20
CA ARG A 374 16.49 31.96 4.27
C ARG A 374 17.67 31.21 4.87
N ALA A 375 18.22 30.30 4.10
CA ALA A 375 19.43 29.55 4.40
C ALA A 375 20.53 30.03 3.45
N GLU A 376 21.70 30.39 3.98
CA GLU A 376 22.83 30.90 3.22
C GLU A 376 24.11 30.13 3.55
N GLY A 377 24.72 29.54 2.54
CA GLY A 377 26.01 28.86 2.63
C GLY A 377 26.04 27.69 3.62
N LEU A 378 24.92 26.94 3.77
CA LEU A 378 24.83 25.88 4.78
C LEU A 378 25.85 24.78 4.54
N VAL A 379 26.63 24.45 5.58
CA VAL A 379 27.52 23.29 5.60
C VAL A 379 27.17 22.42 6.82
N VAL A 380 27.05 21.10 6.59
CA VAL A 380 26.82 20.12 7.65
C VAL A 380 27.61 18.85 7.36
N GLY A 381 28.66 18.60 8.11
CA GLY A 381 29.58 17.50 7.87
C GLY A 381 30.06 17.46 6.42
N ASP A 382 30.10 16.24 5.88
CA ASP A 382 30.49 16.01 4.48
C ASP A 382 29.27 15.90 3.53
N VAL A 383 28.03 15.98 4.06
CA VAL A 383 26.81 15.69 3.29
C VAL A 383 26.08 16.93 2.78
N VAL A 384 26.30 18.11 3.38
CA VAL A 384 25.74 19.40 2.91
C VAL A 384 26.87 20.39 2.77
N ARG A 385 27.03 20.97 1.58
CA ARG A 385 28.22 21.79 1.21
C ARG A 385 27.81 23.08 0.50
N GLY A 386 27.54 24.13 1.27
CA GLY A 386 27.25 25.47 0.73
C GLY A 386 25.85 25.54 0.08
N VAL A 387 24.83 25.05 0.79
CA VAL A 387 23.44 25.09 0.30
C VAL A 387 22.84 26.46 0.60
N ASP A 388 22.28 27.09 -0.45
CA ASP A 388 21.45 28.28 -0.38
C ASP A 388 20.00 27.92 -0.69
N LEU A 389 19.05 28.39 0.13
CA LEU A 389 17.62 28.15 -0.07
C LEU A 389 16.79 29.29 0.52
N GLU A 390 15.84 29.79 -0.26
CA GLU A 390 14.91 30.82 0.15
C GLU A 390 13.47 30.31 0.08
N LEU A 391 12.75 30.43 1.21
CA LEU A 391 11.39 29.93 1.36
C LEU A 391 10.42 31.09 1.51
N ALA A 392 9.71 31.39 0.42
CA ALA A 392 8.66 32.40 0.37
C ALA A 392 7.27 31.76 0.39
N PRO A 393 6.22 32.48 0.83
CA PRO A 393 4.85 31.98 0.79
C PRO A 393 4.46 31.42 -0.59
N GLY A 394 3.78 30.26 -0.60
CA GLY A 394 3.37 29.56 -1.82
C GLY A 394 4.49 28.86 -2.57
N SER A 395 5.77 28.93 -2.11
CA SER A 395 6.83 28.15 -2.74
C SER A 395 6.75 26.67 -2.36
N LEU A 396 6.97 25.81 -3.35
CA LEU A 396 7.12 24.37 -3.15
C LEU A 396 8.49 23.94 -3.66
N HIS A 397 9.25 23.25 -2.82
CA HIS A 397 10.54 22.66 -3.18
C HIS A 397 10.49 21.15 -2.91
N VAL A 398 10.63 20.35 -3.95
CA VAL A 398 10.73 18.90 -3.87
C VAL A 398 12.19 18.52 -3.99
N ILE A 399 12.77 18.01 -2.90
CA ILE A 399 14.19 17.64 -2.84
C ILE A 399 14.33 16.15 -3.12
N THR A 400 15.14 15.82 -4.11
CA THR A 400 15.52 14.46 -4.48
C THR A 400 17.01 14.24 -4.32
N GLY A 401 17.50 13.04 -4.59
CA GLY A 401 18.92 12.70 -4.55
C GLY A 401 19.14 11.30 -3.96
N PRO A 402 20.34 10.74 -4.11
CA PRO A 402 20.66 9.40 -3.66
C PRO A 402 20.51 9.25 -2.13
N ASN A 403 20.41 8.00 -1.67
CA ASN A 403 20.38 7.70 -0.24
C ASN A 403 21.72 8.11 0.40
N GLY A 404 21.63 8.75 1.58
CA GLY A 404 22.82 9.27 2.25
C GLY A 404 23.31 10.65 1.76
N ALA A 405 22.67 11.25 0.74
CA ALA A 405 23.06 12.58 0.21
C ALA A 405 22.88 13.75 1.21
N GLY A 406 22.24 13.52 2.37
CA GLY A 406 22.05 14.55 3.39
C GLY A 406 20.69 15.24 3.37
N LYS A 407 19.68 14.69 2.66
CA LYS A 407 18.33 15.28 2.55
C LYS A 407 17.68 15.51 3.93
N SER A 408 17.57 14.47 4.76
CA SER A 408 17.02 14.56 6.11
C SER A 408 17.86 15.46 7.03
N THR A 409 19.19 15.48 6.83
CA THR A 409 20.09 16.38 7.54
C THR A 409 19.79 17.84 7.19
N LEU A 410 19.59 18.16 5.93
CA LEU A 410 19.19 19.50 5.49
C LEU A 410 17.86 19.92 6.12
N LEU A 411 16.83 19.05 6.06
CA LEU A 411 15.54 19.34 6.69
C LEU A 411 15.64 19.57 8.20
N SER A 412 16.46 18.79 8.91
CA SER A 412 16.66 18.94 10.36
C SER A 412 17.33 20.28 10.72
N VAL A 413 18.23 20.79 9.88
CA VAL A 413 18.84 22.11 10.06
C VAL A 413 17.82 23.23 9.79
N LEU A 414 17.04 23.13 8.72
CA LEU A 414 15.96 24.09 8.44
C LEU A 414 14.92 24.12 9.56
N ALA A 415 14.58 22.94 10.13
CA ALA A 415 13.68 22.80 11.26
C ALA A 415 14.26 23.39 12.58
N GLY A 416 15.58 23.57 12.65
CA GLY A 416 16.28 24.06 13.85
C GLY A 416 16.57 23.00 14.89
N LEU A 417 16.50 21.73 14.50
CA LEU A 417 16.82 20.58 15.35
C LEU A 417 18.33 20.30 15.38
N ARG A 418 19.04 20.79 14.38
CA ARG A 418 20.49 20.68 14.25
C ARG A 418 21.10 22.04 13.88
N ALA A 419 22.21 22.41 14.50
CA ALA A 419 22.99 23.57 14.07
C ALA A 419 23.84 23.21 12.83
N PRO A 420 23.99 24.11 11.85
CA PRO A 420 24.95 23.94 10.78
C PRO A 420 26.38 24.14 11.30
N ASP A 421 27.36 23.51 10.64
CA ASP A 421 28.77 23.69 10.97
C ASP A 421 29.29 25.04 10.40
N ALA A 422 28.73 25.50 9.29
CA ALA A 422 28.93 26.83 8.73
C ALA A 422 27.69 27.30 7.97
N GLY A 423 27.59 28.58 7.68
CA GLY A 423 26.42 29.23 7.09
C GLY A 423 25.41 29.68 8.14
N THR A 424 24.29 30.22 7.66
CA THR A 424 23.26 30.78 8.54
C THR A 424 21.86 30.42 8.10
N VAL A 425 20.93 30.28 9.08
CA VAL A 425 19.50 30.13 8.84
C VAL A 425 18.77 31.31 9.48
N VAL A 426 18.31 32.24 8.66
CA VAL A 426 17.53 33.39 9.09
C VAL A 426 16.04 33.05 9.04
N ARG A 427 15.34 33.24 10.17
CA ARG A 427 13.91 32.98 10.33
C ARG A 427 13.14 34.27 10.41
N GLY A 428 12.10 34.39 9.59
CA GLY A 428 11.18 35.52 9.62
C GLY A 428 10.32 35.55 10.90
N PRO A 429 9.74 36.69 11.22
CA PRO A 429 8.89 36.85 12.39
C PRO A 429 7.61 35.99 12.23
N GLY A 430 7.16 35.38 13.33
CA GLY A 430 5.95 34.57 13.36
C GLY A 430 6.05 33.21 12.66
N LEU A 431 7.25 32.76 12.30
CA LEU A 431 7.47 31.44 11.67
C LEU A 431 7.06 30.32 12.61
N ARG A 432 6.17 29.45 12.13
CA ARG A 432 5.74 28.21 12.77
C ARG A 432 6.05 27.04 11.85
N ILE A 433 7.08 26.30 12.19
CA ILE A 433 7.56 25.17 11.38
C ILE A 433 6.79 23.91 11.77
N GLY A 434 6.16 23.27 10.79
CA GLY A 434 5.68 21.90 10.88
C GLY A 434 6.73 20.97 10.27
N TYR A 435 7.37 20.16 11.10
CA TYR A 435 8.35 19.20 10.64
C TYR A 435 7.84 17.78 10.83
N LEU A 436 7.85 17.00 9.76
CA LEU A 436 7.56 15.58 9.75
C LEU A 436 8.84 14.82 9.46
N PRO A 437 9.47 14.18 10.46
CA PRO A 437 10.71 13.42 10.26
C PRO A 437 10.46 12.10 9.52
N GLN A 438 11.51 11.48 9.00
CA GLN A 438 11.43 10.17 8.35
C GLN A 438 11.08 9.06 9.34
N GLU A 439 11.68 9.05 10.52
CA GLU A 439 11.41 8.10 11.60
C GLU A 439 10.64 8.76 12.74
N SER A 440 9.83 7.97 13.43
CA SER A 440 8.96 8.41 14.51
C SER A 440 9.64 8.25 15.89
N ASP A 441 9.50 9.25 16.74
CA ASP A 441 9.98 9.21 18.14
C ASP A 441 8.95 8.61 19.12
N PHE A 442 7.75 8.24 18.65
CA PHE A 442 6.62 7.85 19.51
C PHE A 442 6.56 6.35 19.88
N PHE A 443 7.51 5.53 19.47
CA PHE A 443 7.48 4.06 19.69
C PHE A 443 7.40 3.63 21.16
N HIS A 444 7.80 4.48 22.10
CA HIS A 444 7.78 4.18 23.54
C HIS A 444 6.59 4.76 24.29
N GLU A 445 5.70 5.51 23.62
CA GLU A 445 4.55 6.15 24.27
C GLU A 445 3.47 5.11 24.59
N ARG A 446 3.06 5.05 25.86
CA ARG A 446 2.06 4.09 26.38
C ARG A 446 0.67 4.66 26.54
N ARG A 447 0.51 5.99 26.47
CA ARG A 447 -0.79 6.65 26.52
C ARG A 447 -1.63 6.32 25.29
N GLY A 448 -2.95 6.45 25.40
CA GLY A 448 -3.85 6.35 24.26
C GLY A 448 -3.59 7.44 23.22
N VAL A 449 -4.07 7.23 22.01
CA VAL A 449 -3.95 8.19 20.89
C VAL A 449 -4.48 9.57 21.31
N LEU A 450 -5.69 9.62 21.89
CA LEU A 450 -6.32 10.89 22.30
C LEU A 450 -5.53 11.58 23.40
N ASP A 451 -5.12 10.85 24.43
CA ASP A 451 -4.35 11.42 25.54
C ASP A 451 -2.99 11.95 25.09
N THR A 452 -2.33 11.24 24.17
CA THR A 452 -1.07 11.66 23.58
C THR A 452 -1.26 12.94 22.75
N PHE A 453 -2.29 12.98 21.93
CA PHE A 453 -2.62 14.15 21.12
C PHE A 453 -2.96 15.36 22.02
N ALA A 454 -3.81 15.20 23.04
CA ALA A 454 -4.18 16.24 23.98
C ALA A 454 -2.97 16.78 24.75
N ALA A 455 -2.09 15.90 25.23
CA ALA A 455 -0.88 16.28 25.97
C ALA A 455 0.09 17.12 25.11
N HIS A 456 0.31 16.73 23.86
CA HIS A 456 1.19 17.49 22.94
C HIS A 456 0.60 18.83 22.50
N ARG A 457 -0.71 18.97 22.56
CA ARG A 457 -1.43 20.23 22.29
C ARG A 457 -1.59 21.12 23.50
N ALA A 458 -1.37 20.61 24.71
CA ALA A 458 -1.75 21.24 25.99
C ALA A 458 -3.25 21.65 25.99
N ALA A 459 -4.10 20.80 25.38
CA ALA A 459 -5.54 21.03 25.21
C ALA A 459 -6.35 20.14 26.15
N TYR A 460 -7.59 20.55 26.44
CA TYR A 460 -8.55 19.68 27.11
C TYR A 460 -8.92 18.49 26.20
N VAL A 461 -9.16 17.34 26.82
CA VAL A 461 -9.42 16.07 26.10
C VAL A 461 -10.60 16.18 25.14
N ASP A 462 -11.68 16.87 25.55
CA ASP A 462 -12.87 17.05 24.68
C ASP A 462 -12.59 17.91 23.45
N ASP A 463 -11.74 18.93 23.56
CA ASP A 463 -11.34 19.77 22.42
C ASP A 463 -10.39 19.01 21.50
N ALA A 464 -9.48 18.25 22.09
CA ALA A 464 -8.57 17.36 21.38
C ALA A 464 -9.34 16.28 20.58
N ALA A 465 -10.37 15.68 21.19
CA ALA A 465 -11.21 14.68 20.52
C ALA A 465 -11.95 15.26 19.32
N ARG A 466 -12.52 16.46 19.43
CA ARG A 466 -13.18 17.16 18.31
C ARG A 466 -12.20 17.47 17.19
N GLU A 467 -11.02 17.95 17.51
CA GLU A 467 -10.01 18.31 16.54
C GLU A 467 -9.47 17.05 15.82
N LEU A 468 -9.15 15.99 16.55
CA LEU A 468 -8.68 14.73 16.00
C LEU A 468 -9.73 14.09 15.07
N THR A 469 -11.02 14.16 15.45
CA THR A 469 -12.13 13.72 14.60
C THR A 469 -12.24 14.58 13.34
N ARG A 470 -12.06 15.90 13.45
CA ARG A 470 -12.10 16.84 12.31
C ARG A 470 -11.00 16.55 11.29
N PHE A 471 -9.82 16.15 11.73
CA PHE A 471 -8.75 15.75 10.82
C PHE A 471 -9.09 14.49 10.00
N GLY A 472 -10.01 13.64 10.47
CA GLY A 472 -10.39 12.43 9.77
C GLY A 472 -9.28 11.38 9.68
N LEU A 473 -8.28 11.45 10.55
CA LEU A 473 -7.14 10.52 10.57
C LEU A 473 -7.37 9.33 11.50
N PHE A 474 -8.26 9.48 12.51
CA PHE A 474 -8.63 8.44 13.48
C PHE A 474 -10.14 8.36 13.65
N GLY A 475 -10.65 7.15 13.84
CA GLY A 475 -12.01 6.92 14.31
C GLY A 475 -12.08 7.01 15.84
N ILE A 476 -13.27 7.23 16.40
CA ILE A 476 -13.48 7.28 17.86
C ILE A 476 -13.01 5.98 18.54
N ALA A 477 -13.16 4.84 17.87
CA ALA A 477 -12.73 3.55 18.38
C ALA A 477 -11.20 3.41 18.55
N ASP A 478 -10.43 4.27 17.90
CA ASP A 478 -8.96 4.24 17.96
C ASP A 478 -8.40 5.10 19.12
N PHE A 479 -9.23 5.93 19.77
CA PHE A 479 -8.77 6.94 20.73
C PHE A 479 -8.08 6.35 21.96
N ASP A 480 -8.56 5.21 22.44
CA ASP A 480 -8.03 4.54 23.63
C ASP A 480 -6.90 3.55 23.29
N VAL A 481 -6.57 3.37 22.01
CA VAL A 481 -5.49 2.46 21.60
C VAL A 481 -4.15 3.04 22.05
N PRO A 482 -3.34 2.30 22.83
CA PRO A 482 -2.01 2.75 23.23
C PRO A 482 -1.12 3.00 22.00
N VAL A 483 -0.39 4.12 22.00
CA VAL A 483 0.42 4.55 20.84
C VAL A 483 1.47 3.50 20.48
N ASN A 484 2.07 2.84 21.47
CA ASN A 484 3.04 1.76 21.23
C ASN A 484 2.42 0.46 20.63
N ARG A 485 1.09 0.40 20.47
CA ARG A 485 0.39 -0.70 19.78
C ARG A 485 -0.12 -0.30 18.40
N LEU A 486 0.10 0.94 18.01
CA LEU A 486 -0.25 1.41 16.67
C LEU A 486 0.64 0.74 15.62
N SER A 487 0.08 0.48 14.46
CA SER A 487 0.89 0.18 13.28
C SER A 487 1.72 1.41 12.88
N VAL A 488 2.80 1.21 12.15
CA VAL A 488 3.64 2.31 11.65
C VAL A 488 2.81 3.33 10.87
N GLY A 489 1.85 2.88 10.06
CA GLY A 489 0.95 3.78 9.33
C GLY A 489 -0.02 4.56 10.23
N GLN A 490 -0.53 3.95 11.31
CA GLN A 490 -1.35 4.66 12.30
C GLN A 490 -0.52 5.67 13.09
N LEU A 491 0.73 5.32 13.41
CA LEU A 491 1.66 6.23 14.05
C LEU A 491 1.93 7.46 13.17
N ARG A 492 2.15 7.23 11.88
CA ARG A 492 2.32 8.30 10.88
C ARG A 492 1.10 9.22 10.78
N ARG A 493 -0.12 8.66 10.89
CA ARG A 493 -1.37 9.45 10.97
C ARG A 493 -1.39 10.34 12.22
N LEU A 494 -0.92 9.84 13.37
CA LEU A 494 -0.83 10.63 14.61
C LEU A 494 0.15 11.79 14.46
N GLU A 495 1.30 11.55 13.86
CA GLU A 495 2.31 12.60 13.58
C GLU A 495 1.74 13.68 12.66
N LEU A 496 1.01 13.30 11.61
CA LEU A 496 0.33 14.25 10.73
C LEU A 496 -0.72 15.07 11.51
N ALA A 497 -1.52 14.43 12.37
CA ALA A 497 -2.49 15.14 13.21
C ALA A 497 -1.79 16.16 14.12
N LEU A 498 -0.70 15.75 14.79
CA LEU A 498 0.09 16.63 15.65
C LEU A 498 0.74 17.77 14.87
N LEU A 499 1.27 17.50 13.69
CA LEU A 499 1.88 18.50 12.81
C LEU A 499 0.86 19.59 12.45
N PHE A 500 -0.28 19.21 11.90
CA PHE A 500 -1.29 20.17 11.44
C PHE A 500 -2.04 20.86 12.58
N SER A 501 -2.12 20.21 13.76
CA SER A 501 -2.73 20.81 14.95
C SER A 501 -1.99 22.07 15.42
N ARG A 502 -0.70 22.18 15.17
CA ARG A 502 0.13 23.35 15.50
C ARG A 502 -0.07 24.53 14.56
N ARG A 503 -0.92 24.38 13.53
CA ARG A 503 -1.19 25.41 12.50
C ARG A 503 0.12 25.99 11.94
N PRO A 504 0.98 25.17 11.32
CA PRO A 504 2.25 25.62 10.77
C PRO A 504 2.01 26.61 9.62
N ASN A 505 2.97 27.48 9.36
CA ASN A 505 3.02 28.32 8.17
C ASN A 505 4.24 28.02 7.27
N LEU A 506 5.05 27.03 7.64
CA LEU A 506 6.07 26.38 6.84
C LEU A 506 5.99 24.87 7.07
N LEU A 507 5.96 24.07 6.02
CA LEU A 507 6.02 22.61 6.09
C LEU A 507 7.38 22.09 5.63
N LEU A 508 7.98 21.22 6.46
CA LEU A 508 9.17 20.45 6.13
C LEU A 508 8.79 18.97 6.27
N LEU A 509 8.72 18.25 5.14
CA LEU A 509 8.19 16.90 5.08
C LEU A 509 9.27 15.94 4.59
N ASP A 510 9.68 15.00 5.45
CA ASP A 510 10.67 13.98 5.11
C ASP A 510 9.97 12.64 4.83
N GLU A 511 9.95 12.22 3.57
CA GLU A 511 9.28 11.02 3.08
C GLU A 511 7.84 10.88 3.62
N PRO A 512 6.97 11.87 3.40
CA PRO A 512 5.67 11.92 4.07
C PRO A 512 4.70 10.81 3.62
N GLY A 513 4.93 10.21 2.45
CA GLY A 513 4.13 9.12 1.90
C GLY A 513 4.46 7.75 2.46
N ASN A 514 5.64 7.58 3.07
CA ASN A 514 6.07 6.29 3.58
C ASN A 514 5.11 5.77 4.66
N HIS A 515 4.78 4.48 4.57
CA HIS A 515 3.87 3.79 5.49
C HIS A 515 2.43 4.29 5.52
N LEU A 516 2.04 5.23 4.67
CA LEU A 516 0.65 5.64 4.50
C LEU A 516 -0.06 4.78 3.45
N SER A 517 -1.38 4.65 3.57
CA SER A 517 -2.17 4.07 2.48
C SER A 517 -2.18 5.01 1.28
N LEU A 518 -2.25 4.45 0.08
CA LEU A 518 -2.26 5.22 -1.16
C LEU A 518 -3.33 6.34 -1.16
N ALA A 519 -4.53 6.05 -0.63
CA ALA A 519 -5.60 7.04 -0.50
C ALA A 519 -5.23 8.22 0.42
N LEU A 520 -4.50 7.95 1.53
CA LEU A 520 -4.07 9.00 2.44
C LEU A 520 -2.92 9.83 1.84
N VAL A 521 -2.04 9.20 1.06
CA VAL A 521 -1.00 9.92 0.31
C VAL A 521 -1.64 10.91 -0.67
N GLU A 522 -2.70 10.54 -1.39
CA GLU A 522 -3.43 11.45 -2.29
C GLU A 522 -4.06 12.63 -1.55
N GLN A 523 -4.67 12.36 -0.40
CA GLN A 523 -5.26 13.41 0.44
C GLN A 523 -4.20 14.36 0.99
N LEU A 524 -3.04 13.82 1.39
CA LEU A 524 -1.90 14.64 1.84
C LEU A 524 -1.35 15.51 0.71
N GLN A 525 -1.23 14.97 -0.50
CA GLN A 525 -0.84 15.73 -1.69
C GLN A 525 -1.80 16.89 -1.97
N GLU A 526 -3.11 16.65 -1.86
CA GLU A 526 -4.10 17.69 -2.03
C GLU A 526 -4.01 18.75 -0.92
N ALA A 527 -3.75 18.33 0.32
CA ALA A 527 -3.53 19.26 1.43
C ALA A 527 -2.28 20.13 1.23
N VAL A 528 -1.19 19.56 0.71
CA VAL A 528 0.04 20.28 0.37
C VAL A 528 -0.20 21.27 -0.76
N ARG A 529 -0.96 20.91 -1.79
CA ARG A 529 -1.33 21.84 -2.89
C ARG A 529 -2.14 23.05 -2.43
N ARG A 530 -3.01 22.87 -1.44
CA ARG A 530 -3.84 23.94 -0.86
C ARG A 530 -3.13 24.76 0.21
N PHE A 531 -1.95 24.31 0.63
CA PHE A 531 -1.21 25.00 1.66
C PHE A 531 -0.62 26.31 1.14
N THR A 532 -0.87 27.42 1.83
CA THR A 532 -0.47 28.77 1.38
C THR A 532 0.96 29.16 1.78
N GLY A 533 1.52 28.49 2.77
CA GLY A 533 2.92 28.68 3.19
C GLY A 533 3.90 27.94 2.28
N PRO A 534 5.21 28.17 2.46
CA PRO A 534 6.22 27.38 1.77
C PRO A 534 6.22 25.92 2.23
N VAL A 535 6.53 25.03 1.29
CA VAL A 535 6.69 23.60 1.54
C VAL A 535 8.04 23.12 1.02
N VAL A 536 8.79 22.41 1.86
CA VAL A 536 9.96 21.64 1.44
C VAL A 536 9.64 20.18 1.69
N MET A 537 9.69 19.38 0.65
CA MET A 537 9.36 17.96 0.71
C MET A 537 10.50 17.13 0.16
N VAL A 538 10.97 16.16 0.93
CA VAL A 538 11.85 15.10 0.44
C VAL A 538 10.98 13.91 0.07
N THR A 539 11.09 13.40 -1.14
CA THR A 539 10.32 12.23 -1.55
C THR A 539 10.97 11.44 -2.67
N HIS A 540 10.78 10.12 -2.62
CA HIS A 540 11.10 9.19 -3.70
C HIS A 540 9.86 8.83 -4.54
N ASP A 541 8.66 9.32 -4.22
CA ASP A 541 7.43 9.10 -4.99
C ASP A 541 7.54 9.78 -6.37
N ARG A 542 7.61 8.95 -7.42
CA ARG A 542 7.74 9.40 -8.81
C ARG A 542 6.53 10.19 -9.30
N ALA A 543 5.34 9.76 -8.91
CA ALA A 543 4.11 10.45 -9.30
C ALA A 543 4.09 11.88 -8.74
N LEU A 544 4.58 12.07 -7.51
CA LEU A 544 4.77 13.39 -6.91
C LEU A 544 5.79 14.24 -7.67
N ARG A 545 6.93 13.67 -8.03
CA ARG A 545 8.00 14.38 -8.75
C ARG A 545 7.58 14.79 -10.15
N GLU A 546 6.88 13.92 -10.87
CA GLU A 546 6.35 14.25 -12.20
C GLU A 546 5.35 15.41 -12.15
N HIS A 547 4.52 15.47 -11.11
CA HIS A 547 3.55 16.56 -10.92
C HIS A 547 4.20 17.91 -10.58
N HIS A 548 5.42 17.90 -10.01
CA HIS A 548 6.09 19.08 -9.48
C HIS A 548 7.48 19.32 -10.11
N ARG A 549 7.65 18.98 -11.39
CA ARG A 549 8.94 19.09 -12.10
C ARG A 549 9.59 20.46 -11.99
N GLU A 550 8.80 21.54 -12.04
CA GLU A 550 9.30 22.92 -11.96
C GLU A 550 9.87 23.28 -10.58
N SER A 551 9.47 22.55 -9.56
CA SER A 551 9.87 22.74 -8.16
C SER A 551 10.93 21.73 -7.69
N LEU A 552 11.46 20.92 -8.61
CA LEU A 552 12.40 19.86 -8.29
C LEU A 552 13.78 20.42 -8.05
N LEU A 553 14.41 19.99 -6.96
CA LEU A 553 15.80 20.24 -6.60
C LEU A 553 16.49 18.91 -6.33
N GLU A 554 17.68 18.71 -6.83
CA GLU A 554 18.48 17.52 -6.54
C GLU A 554 19.61 17.87 -5.58
N LEU A 555 19.70 17.12 -4.48
CA LEU A 555 20.85 17.18 -3.59
C LEU A 555 21.90 16.16 -4.06
N ALA A 556 22.88 16.65 -4.78
CA ALA A 556 24.00 15.86 -5.30
C ALA A 556 25.32 16.43 -4.81
N GLU A 557 26.24 15.57 -4.35
CA GLU A 557 27.55 15.95 -3.82
C GLU A 557 27.51 17.07 -2.75
N GLY A 558 26.44 17.10 -1.99
CA GLY A 558 26.18 18.07 -0.93
C GLY A 558 25.65 19.42 -1.39
N ARG A 559 25.32 19.60 -2.67
CA ARG A 559 24.77 20.84 -3.24
C ARG A 559 23.38 20.66 -3.78
N LEU A 560 22.54 21.69 -3.67
CA LEU A 560 21.26 21.73 -4.33
C LEU A 560 21.43 22.24 -5.77
N ILE A 561 21.02 21.42 -6.73
CA ILE A 561 21.01 21.75 -8.16
C ILE A 561 19.60 21.58 -8.72
N ARG A 562 19.25 22.36 -9.74
CA ARG A 562 18.03 22.08 -10.49
C ARG A 562 18.34 21.01 -11.53
N PRO A 563 17.62 19.89 -11.56
CA PRO A 563 17.80 18.91 -12.63
C PRO A 563 17.42 19.56 -13.97
N VAL A 564 18.23 19.27 -14.98
CA VAL A 564 18.07 19.81 -16.36
C VAL A 564 16.88 19.17 -17.07
#